data_9d2690026a01c269f2c71d03a67c1de4
#
_entry.id   9d2690026a01c269f2c71d03a67c1de4
#
_cell.length_a   1.000
_cell.length_b   1.000
_cell.length_c   1.000
_cell.angle_alpha   90.00
_cell.angle_beta   90.00
_cell.angle_gamma   90.00
#
_symmetry.space_group_name_H-M   'P 1'
#
loop_
_entity.id
_entity.type
_entity.pdbx_description
1 polymer ?
#
loop_
_entity_poly.entity_id
_entity_poly.type
_entity_poly.pdbx_seq_one_letter_code
_entity_poly.pdbx_strand_id
1 'polypeptide(L)'
;VERRLGNTRAAQEHFIRAWELSPDDEKVRALAIAMLDDIVPPAEEPKRWFGSFGLRAGHDDNVALRDSLGLPAGVTAESPMADLFVALRGAPAFLGGFMFDASAYAVAYPDADDFDQSEFRLGGLYTWRPGDWRLEGSAHYVYGTLGGSGFEREIALGARAVRYLGDNAALDFQYRYDDIDEDDPLFAGIAGTRQRADLRYRWYRGNQTVILRLGAENNDRLDAGVSPARSRFQADYRYQPADAWGFEAGFGFRASDYDDIELPRTEDLTSISAALTRTVAEVWMFALQYQYSENDSNDPEFSYERNVITLGVLRTF
;
A
#
# COMPACT_ATOMS: atom_id res chain seq x y z
N VAL A 1 18.79 -10.67 -0.23
CA VAL A 1 19.13 -12.11 -0.10
C VAL A 1 18.70 -12.82 -1.37
N GLU A 2 17.45 -12.75 -1.77
CA GLU A 2 16.92 -13.37 -2.99
C GLU A 2 17.66 -12.95 -4.26
N ARG A 3 18.08 -11.71 -4.33
CA ARG A 3 18.92 -11.17 -5.41
C ARG A 3 20.29 -11.85 -5.48
N ARG A 4 20.92 -12.18 -4.33
CA ARG A 4 22.20 -12.91 -4.27
C ARG A 4 22.06 -14.38 -4.64
N LEU A 5 20.86 -14.94 -4.47
CA LEU A 5 20.56 -16.33 -4.77
C LEU A 5 20.04 -16.55 -6.19
N GLY A 6 19.89 -15.48 -7.00
CA GLY A 6 19.33 -15.55 -8.34
C GLY A 6 17.82 -15.85 -8.38
N ASN A 7 17.12 -15.68 -7.25
CA ASN A 7 15.71 -16.00 -7.12
C ASN A 7 14.84 -14.79 -7.49
N THR A 8 14.75 -14.51 -8.79
CA THR A 8 13.88 -13.44 -9.36
C THR A 8 12.42 -13.63 -8.99
N ARG A 9 12.02 -14.84 -8.68
CA ARG A 9 10.66 -15.23 -8.35
C ARG A 9 10.21 -14.76 -6.95
N ALA A 10 11.05 -14.98 -5.94
CA ALA A 10 10.75 -14.45 -4.59
C ALA A 10 10.69 -12.92 -4.58
N ALA A 11 11.43 -12.31 -5.47
CA ALA A 11 11.40 -10.87 -5.65
C ALA A 11 10.08 -10.37 -6.29
N GLN A 12 9.47 -11.11 -7.22
CA GLN A 12 8.15 -10.81 -7.79
C GLN A 12 7.04 -10.94 -6.73
N GLU A 13 7.13 -11.95 -5.87
CA GLU A 13 6.18 -12.14 -4.77
C GLU A 13 6.23 -11.02 -3.74
N HIS A 14 7.42 -10.46 -3.49
CA HIS A 14 7.55 -9.27 -2.66
C HIS A 14 6.81 -8.06 -3.23
N PHE A 15 6.73 -7.96 -4.53
CA PHE A 15 6.02 -6.91 -5.24
C PHE A 15 4.50 -6.97 -5.06
N ILE A 16 3.92 -8.13 -5.27
CA ILE A 16 2.47 -8.33 -5.18
C ILE A 16 1.97 -8.05 -3.78
N ARG A 17 2.68 -8.52 -2.79
CA ARG A 17 2.27 -8.30 -1.42
C ARG A 17 2.32 -6.86 -0.96
N ALA A 18 3.27 -6.09 -1.47
CA ALA A 18 3.26 -4.66 -1.21
C ALA A 18 1.96 -4.04 -1.72
N TRP A 19 1.42 -4.53 -2.82
CA TRP A 19 0.16 -4.13 -3.40
C TRP A 19 -1.07 -4.63 -2.61
N GLU A 20 -1.01 -5.83 -2.06
CA GLU A 20 -2.13 -6.52 -1.40
C GLU A 20 -2.43 -6.07 0.04
N LEU A 21 -1.44 -5.63 0.78
CA LEU A 21 -1.57 -5.38 2.22
C LEU A 21 -2.08 -4.00 2.58
N SER A 22 -2.39 -3.15 1.62
CA SER A 22 -2.91 -1.82 1.89
C SER A 22 -3.55 -1.23 0.63
N PRO A 23 -4.77 -1.61 0.29
CA PRO A 23 -5.51 -1.01 -0.81
C PRO A 23 -5.71 0.50 -0.61
N ASP A 24 -5.77 0.96 0.64
CA ASP A 24 -5.90 2.37 1.03
C ASP A 24 -4.53 3.04 1.29
N ASP A 25 -3.42 2.31 1.20
CA ASP A 25 -2.09 2.86 1.46
C ASP A 25 -1.31 3.02 0.15
N GLU A 26 -1.34 4.22 -0.37
CA GLU A 26 -0.53 4.72 -1.47
C GLU A 26 0.96 4.27 -1.41
N LYS A 27 1.45 4.00 -0.23
CA LYS A 27 2.82 3.59 0.05
C LYS A 27 3.14 2.16 -0.30
N VAL A 28 2.17 1.29 -0.19
CA VAL A 28 2.36 -0.11 -0.62
C VAL A 28 2.53 -0.15 -2.12
N ARG A 29 1.89 0.75 -2.85
CA ARG A 29 2.08 0.89 -4.30
C ARG A 29 3.49 1.40 -4.62
N ALA A 30 3.96 2.43 -3.91
CA ALA A 30 5.33 2.91 -4.06
C ALA A 30 6.37 1.87 -3.64
N LEU A 31 6.04 1.07 -2.61
CA LEU A 31 6.89 -0.02 -2.16
C LEU A 31 6.92 -1.18 -3.17
N ALA A 32 5.80 -1.49 -3.81
CA ALA A 32 5.73 -2.45 -4.89
C ALA A 32 6.69 -2.05 -6.02
N ILE A 33 6.70 -0.79 -6.39
CA ILE A 33 7.63 -0.23 -7.37
C ILE A 33 9.08 -0.27 -6.85
N ALA A 34 9.32 0.03 -5.56
CA ALA A 34 10.65 -0.01 -4.95
C ALA A 34 11.24 -1.43 -4.85
N MET A 35 10.40 -2.44 -4.77
CA MET A 35 10.85 -3.83 -4.76
C MET A 35 11.28 -4.35 -6.14
N LEU A 36 10.77 -3.79 -7.22
CA LEU A 36 11.28 -4.07 -8.58
C LEU A 36 12.77 -3.74 -8.70
N ASP A 37 13.26 -2.78 -7.95
CA ASP A 37 14.66 -2.38 -7.92
C ASP A 37 15.60 -3.43 -7.29
N ASP A 38 15.07 -4.26 -6.40
CA ASP A 38 15.82 -5.38 -5.80
C ASP A 38 15.86 -6.65 -6.70
N ILE A 39 15.13 -6.65 -7.82
CA ILE A 39 14.93 -7.84 -8.68
C ILE A 39 16.00 -8.00 -9.77
N VAL A 40 16.74 -6.97 -10.12
CA VAL A 40 17.67 -7.02 -11.26
C VAL A 40 18.96 -7.78 -10.93
N PRO A 41 19.25 -8.93 -11.57
CA PRO A 41 20.53 -9.61 -11.45
C PRO A 41 21.68 -8.74 -12.01
N PRO A 42 22.87 -8.73 -11.38
CA PRO A 42 23.98 -7.88 -11.84
C PRO A 42 24.66 -8.33 -13.15
N ALA A 43 24.20 -9.39 -13.82
CA ALA A 43 24.85 -9.99 -14.99
C ALA A 43 24.15 -9.77 -16.33
N GLU A 44 22.90 -9.30 -16.33
CA GLU A 44 22.23 -8.89 -17.56
C GLU A 44 22.29 -7.36 -17.68
N GLU A 45 22.32 -6.80 -18.90
CA GLU A 45 22.15 -5.37 -19.07
C GLU A 45 20.90 -4.95 -18.30
N PRO A 46 21.02 -4.06 -17.30
CA PRO A 46 19.90 -3.78 -16.41
C PRO A 46 18.73 -3.29 -17.24
N LYS A 47 17.59 -3.98 -17.16
CA LYS A 47 16.35 -3.46 -17.74
C LYS A 47 16.18 -2.05 -17.19
N ARG A 48 16.10 -1.09 -18.07
CA ARG A 48 15.96 0.33 -17.69
C ARG A 48 14.53 0.68 -17.32
N TRP A 49 13.59 -0.18 -17.70
CA TRP A 49 12.17 -0.01 -17.47
C TRP A 49 11.56 -1.29 -16.95
N PHE A 50 10.71 -1.15 -15.96
CA PHE A 50 9.95 -2.22 -15.32
C PHE A 50 8.50 -1.79 -15.29
N GLY A 51 7.61 -2.72 -15.50
CA GLY A 51 6.19 -2.44 -15.41
C GLY A 51 5.43 -3.61 -14.83
N SER A 52 4.25 -3.29 -14.36
CA SER A 52 3.27 -4.28 -13.94
C SER A 52 1.87 -3.76 -14.18
N PHE A 53 0.95 -4.67 -14.40
CA PHE A 53 -0.46 -4.38 -14.28
C PHE A 53 -1.16 -5.52 -13.57
N GLY A 54 -2.22 -5.21 -12.86
CA GLY A 54 -3.04 -6.17 -12.15
C GLY A 54 -4.51 -5.84 -12.29
N LEU A 55 -5.33 -6.88 -12.27
CA LEU A 55 -6.78 -6.82 -12.22
C LEU A 55 -7.24 -7.69 -11.06
N ARG A 56 -8.18 -7.20 -10.26
CA ARG A 56 -8.88 -8.00 -9.26
C ARG A 56 -10.38 -7.83 -9.42
N ALA A 57 -11.10 -8.88 -9.06
CA ALA A 57 -12.54 -8.84 -8.87
C ALA A 57 -12.89 -9.54 -7.56
N GLY A 58 -13.93 -9.10 -6.90
CA GLY A 58 -14.29 -9.64 -5.60
C GLY A 58 -15.59 -9.11 -5.07
N HIS A 59 -15.72 -9.22 -3.77
CA HIS A 59 -16.86 -8.73 -3.02
C HIS A 59 -16.39 -8.08 -1.72
N ASP A 60 -17.00 -6.96 -1.39
CA ASP A 60 -16.78 -6.17 -0.19
C ASP A 60 -18.14 -6.03 0.51
N ASP A 61 -18.23 -6.48 1.73
CA ASP A 61 -19.50 -6.46 2.48
C ASP A 61 -19.74 -5.18 3.28
N ASN A 62 -18.77 -4.25 3.28
CA ASN A 62 -18.92 -2.95 3.93
C ASN A 62 -18.06 -1.85 3.27
N VAL A 63 -18.45 -1.41 2.09
CA VAL A 63 -17.78 -0.36 1.32
C VAL A 63 -17.81 0.99 2.04
N ALA A 64 -18.92 1.29 2.74
CA ALA A 64 -19.14 2.56 3.43
C ALA A 64 -18.32 2.72 4.73
N LEU A 65 -17.73 1.65 5.24
CA LEU A 65 -16.97 1.61 6.51
C LEU A 65 -17.78 2.16 7.70
N ARG A 66 -19.05 1.73 7.80
CA ARG A 66 -19.99 2.14 8.86
C ARG A 66 -20.77 0.94 9.35
N ASP A 67 -21.34 1.05 10.57
CA ASP A 67 -22.33 0.09 11.02
C ASP A 67 -23.54 0.13 10.04
N SER A 68 -24.01 -1.05 9.63
CA SER A 68 -25.15 -1.20 8.73
C SER A 68 -26.44 -0.54 9.23
N LEU A 69 -26.56 -0.35 10.54
CA LEU A 69 -27.68 0.34 11.18
C LEU A 69 -27.60 1.88 11.06
N GLY A 70 -26.43 2.43 10.80
CA GLY A 70 -26.19 3.87 10.66
C GLY A 70 -26.23 4.40 9.22
N LEU A 71 -26.46 3.54 8.23
CA LEU A 71 -26.50 3.96 6.83
C LEU A 71 -27.81 4.69 6.50
N PRO A 72 -27.78 5.77 5.70
CA PRO A 72 -28.98 6.38 5.16
C PRO A 72 -29.81 5.39 4.36
N ALA A 73 -31.12 5.54 4.37
CA ALA A 73 -32.01 4.68 3.61
C ALA A 73 -31.66 4.70 2.10
N GLY A 74 -31.36 3.52 1.54
CA GLY A 74 -30.98 3.35 0.14
C GLY A 74 -29.48 3.33 -0.13
N VAL A 75 -28.63 3.49 0.88
CA VAL A 75 -27.17 3.27 0.76
C VAL A 75 -26.90 1.79 1.01
N THR A 76 -26.21 1.14 0.08
CA THR A 76 -25.81 -0.26 0.19
C THR A 76 -24.46 -0.34 0.87
N ALA A 77 -24.35 -1.14 1.94
CA ALA A 77 -23.06 -1.38 2.62
C ALA A 77 -22.17 -2.33 1.81
N GLU A 78 -22.75 -3.24 1.03
CA GLU A 78 -22.05 -4.29 0.30
C GLU A 78 -22.06 -4.02 -1.21
N SER A 79 -20.99 -4.42 -1.89
CA SER A 79 -20.89 -4.36 -3.36
C SER A 79 -19.95 -5.42 -3.90
N PRO A 80 -20.21 -5.96 -5.08
CA PRO A 80 -19.14 -6.49 -5.93
C PRO A 80 -18.07 -5.41 -6.13
N MET A 81 -16.84 -5.83 -6.35
CA MET A 81 -15.76 -4.89 -6.65
C MET A 81 -14.91 -5.37 -7.81
N ALA A 82 -14.37 -4.41 -8.55
CA ALA A 82 -13.32 -4.65 -9.52
C ALA A 82 -12.26 -3.57 -9.40
N ASP A 83 -10.99 -3.95 -9.42
CA ASP A 83 -9.92 -2.97 -9.42
C ASP A 83 -8.86 -3.25 -10.50
N LEU A 84 -8.22 -2.16 -10.89
CA LEU A 84 -7.12 -2.12 -11.85
C LEU A 84 -5.94 -1.41 -11.20
N PHE A 85 -4.77 -2.00 -11.37
CA PHE A 85 -3.50 -1.39 -11.01
C PHE A 85 -2.53 -1.42 -12.19
N VAL A 86 -1.84 -0.30 -12.43
CA VAL A 86 -0.74 -0.20 -13.40
C VAL A 86 0.41 0.54 -12.73
N ALA A 87 1.63 0.04 -12.92
CA ALA A 87 2.83 0.74 -12.47
C ALA A 87 3.94 0.63 -13.50
N LEU A 88 4.72 1.70 -13.62
CA LEU A 88 5.88 1.80 -14.48
C LEU A 88 7.01 2.49 -13.72
N ARG A 89 8.23 1.94 -13.81
CA ARG A 89 9.44 2.54 -13.28
C ARG A 89 10.55 2.51 -14.33
N GLY A 90 11.33 3.58 -14.41
CA GLY A 90 12.43 3.66 -15.35
C GLY A 90 13.63 4.43 -14.85
N ALA A 91 14.83 3.97 -15.22
CA ALA A 91 16.10 4.65 -14.97
C ALA A 91 16.66 5.20 -16.27
N PRO A 92 16.64 6.53 -16.51
CA PRO A 92 17.27 7.12 -17.69
C PRO A 92 18.78 6.86 -17.70
N ALA A 93 19.34 6.52 -18.85
CA ALA A 93 20.76 6.18 -18.99
C ALA A 93 21.74 7.30 -18.56
N PHE A 94 21.28 8.54 -18.63
CA PHE A 94 22.10 9.75 -18.38
C PHE A 94 21.99 10.28 -16.96
N LEU A 95 21.13 9.72 -16.10
CA LEU A 95 20.92 10.14 -14.72
C LEU A 95 21.28 9.00 -13.76
N GLY A 96 22.55 8.87 -13.40
CA GLY A 96 23.02 7.84 -12.46
C GLY A 96 22.32 7.94 -11.11
N GLY A 97 21.74 6.84 -10.64
CA GLY A 97 21.05 6.75 -9.34
C GLY A 97 19.63 7.34 -9.30
N PHE A 98 19.20 8.00 -10.36
CA PHE A 98 17.86 8.56 -10.47
C PHE A 98 16.90 7.63 -11.20
N MET A 99 15.67 7.51 -10.71
CA MET A 99 14.59 6.74 -11.32
C MET A 99 13.31 7.56 -11.33
N PHE A 100 12.54 7.41 -12.42
CA PHE A 100 11.17 7.88 -12.51
C PHE A 100 10.21 6.74 -12.20
N ASP A 101 9.10 7.05 -11.56
CA ASP A 101 8.00 6.11 -11.41
C ASP A 101 6.64 6.78 -11.67
N ALA A 102 5.71 5.98 -12.18
CA ALA A 102 4.33 6.34 -12.38
C ALA A 102 3.45 5.15 -12.01
N SER A 103 2.31 5.41 -11.37
CA SER A 103 1.30 4.39 -11.12
C SER A 103 -0.10 4.96 -11.26
N ALA A 104 -1.03 4.08 -11.60
CA ALA A 104 -2.45 4.35 -11.58
C ALA A 104 -3.16 3.18 -10.91
N TYR A 105 -4.18 3.51 -10.14
CA TYR A 105 -5.09 2.57 -9.49
C TYR A 105 -6.52 3.05 -9.68
N ALA A 106 -7.43 2.12 -9.83
CA ALA A 106 -8.86 2.41 -9.79
C ALA A 106 -9.59 1.23 -9.16
N VAL A 107 -10.58 1.50 -8.35
CA VAL A 107 -11.56 0.51 -7.84
C VAL A 107 -12.95 1.01 -8.15
N ALA A 108 -13.80 0.11 -8.61
CA ALA A 108 -15.19 0.35 -8.89
C ALA A 108 -16.06 -0.60 -8.05
N TYR A 109 -17.13 -0.03 -7.52
CA TYR A 109 -18.17 -0.70 -6.73
C TYR A 109 -19.53 -0.54 -7.43
N PRO A 110 -19.94 -1.46 -8.32
CA PRO A 110 -21.12 -1.30 -9.17
C PRO A 110 -22.43 -1.00 -8.44
N ASP A 111 -22.56 -1.42 -7.17
CA ASP A 111 -23.74 -1.18 -6.34
C ASP A 111 -23.56 0.00 -5.36
N ALA A 112 -22.38 0.66 -5.38
CA ALA A 112 -22.00 1.74 -4.45
C ALA A 112 -21.00 2.71 -5.12
N ASP A 113 -21.35 3.27 -6.27
CA ASP A 113 -20.48 4.07 -7.15
C ASP A 113 -20.00 5.39 -6.52
N ASP A 114 -20.69 5.90 -5.50
CA ASP A 114 -20.19 7.03 -4.68
C ASP A 114 -18.86 6.73 -3.98
N PHE A 115 -18.51 5.45 -3.84
CA PHE A 115 -17.24 5.01 -3.24
C PHE A 115 -16.19 4.58 -4.28
N ASP A 116 -16.47 4.72 -5.57
CA ASP A 116 -15.48 4.51 -6.61
C ASP A 116 -14.27 5.41 -6.40
N GLN A 117 -13.09 4.84 -6.48
CA GLN A 117 -11.86 5.58 -6.26
C GLN A 117 -10.90 5.40 -7.43
N SER A 118 -10.17 6.46 -7.74
CA SER A 118 -8.99 6.33 -8.59
C SER A 118 -7.85 7.19 -8.05
N GLU A 119 -6.64 6.77 -8.34
CA GLU A 119 -5.42 7.48 -7.97
C GLU A 119 -4.42 7.40 -9.10
N PHE A 120 -3.81 8.51 -9.40
CA PHE A 120 -2.66 8.63 -10.28
C PHE A 120 -1.48 9.21 -9.51
N ARG A 121 -0.31 8.59 -9.66
CA ARG A 121 0.93 9.05 -9.05
C ARG A 121 2.03 9.15 -10.10
N LEU A 122 2.80 10.22 -10.04
CA LEU A 122 3.97 10.45 -10.88
C LEU A 122 5.09 11.06 -10.05
N GLY A 123 6.31 10.59 -10.23
CA GLY A 123 7.42 11.17 -9.50
C GLY A 123 8.76 10.57 -9.85
N GLY A 124 9.68 10.74 -8.92
CA GLY A 124 11.02 10.23 -9.06
C GLY A 124 11.70 10.03 -7.72
N LEU A 125 12.74 9.23 -7.76
CA LEU A 125 13.57 8.96 -6.59
C LEU A 125 15.03 8.92 -6.98
N TYR A 126 15.88 9.27 -6.03
CA TYR A 126 17.32 9.15 -6.12
C TYR A 126 17.82 8.15 -5.08
N THR A 127 18.62 7.18 -5.53
CA THR A 127 19.19 6.16 -4.64
C THR A 127 20.70 6.36 -4.51
N TRP A 128 21.17 6.38 -3.26
CA TRP A 128 22.57 6.38 -2.90
C TRP A 128 22.91 5.17 -2.01
N ARG A 129 24.07 4.52 -2.23
CA ARG A 129 24.45 3.27 -1.54
C ARG A 129 25.83 3.40 -0.87
N PRO A 130 25.92 4.07 0.30
CA PRO A 130 27.15 4.15 1.07
C PRO A 130 27.34 2.90 1.94
N GLY A 131 28.32 2.04 1.60
CA GLY A 131 28.60 0.81 2.35
C GLY A 131 27.39 -0.12 2.40
N ASP A 132 26.95 -0.52 3.61
CA ASP A 132 25.84 -1.43 3.85
C ASP A 132 24.47 -0.74 3.87
N TRP A 133 24.43 0.55 3.57
CA TRP A 133 23.20 1.33 3.54
C TRP A 133 22.70 1.57 2.11
N ARG A 134 21.40 1.58 1.96
CA ARG A 134 20.70 2.14 0.79
C ARG A 134 19.86 3.30 1.28
N LEU A 135 20.19 4.50 0.81
CA LEU A 135 19.48 5.73 1.10
C LEU A 135 18.71 6.17 -0.13
N GLU A 136 17.48 6.63 0.06
CA GLU A 136 16.61 7.11 -1.01
C GLU A 136 15.96 8.42 -0.61
N GLY A 137 15.93 9.38 -1.54
CA GLY A 137 15.09 10.57 -1.47
C GLY A 137 14.08 10.53 -2.62
N SER A 138 12.83 10.91 -2.38
CA SER A 138 11.79 10.87 -3.41
C SER A 138 10.87 12.09 -3.37
N ALA A 139 10.32 12.43 -4.53
CA ALA A 139 9.27 13.43 -4.67
C ALA A 139 8.21 12.92 -5.67
N HIS A 140 6.94 13.06 -5.30
CA HIS A 140 5.81 12.57 -6.11
C HIS A 140 4.67 13.58 -6.07
N TYR A 141 3.97 13.65 -7.18
CA TYR A 141 2.65 14.24 -7.28
C TYR A 141 1.62 13.12 -7.32
N VAL A 142 0.54 13.29 -6.57
CA VAL A 142 -0.57 12.36 -6.49
C VAL A 142 -1.86 13.09 -6.76
N TYR A 143 -2.76 12.45 -7.48
CA TYR A 143 -4.10 12.92 -7.75
C TYR A 143 -5.09 11.80 -7.48
N GLY A 144 -6.08 12.06 -6.63
CA GLY A 144 -7.12 11.13 -6.22
C GLY A 144 -8.51 11.60 -6.61
N THR A 145 -9.40 10.65 -6.92
CA THR A 145 -10.84 10.89 -7.13
C THR A 145 -11.66 10.00 -6.19
N LEU A 146 -12.85 10.46 -5.82
CA LEU A 146 -13.85 9.73 -5.05
C LEU A 146 -15.24 9.98 -5.65
N GLY A 147 -16.01 8.92 -5.93
CA GLY A 147 -17.33 9.01 -6.55
C GLY A 147 -17.34 9.76 -7.89
N GLY A 148 -16.23 9.67 -8.65
CA GLY A 148 -16.07 10.37 -9.92
C GLY A 148 -15.69 11.85 -9.82
N SER A 149 -15.62 12.44 -8.62
CA SER A 149 -15.19 13.83 -8.39
C SER A 149 -13.72 13.87 -7.98
N GLY A 150 -13.01 14.97 -8.29
CA GLY A 150 -11.66 15.20 -7.81
C GLY A 150 -11.66 15.30 -6.28
N PHE A 151 -10.89 14.43 -5.63
CA PHE A 151 -10.84 14.34 -4.17
C PHE A 151 -9.65 15.13 -3.62
N GLU A 152 -8.43 14.71 -3.95
CA GLU A 152 -7.22 15.32 -3.42
C GLU A 152 -6.10 15.43 -4.45
N ARG A 153 -5.25 16.45 -4.24
CA ARG A 153 -3.95 16.63 -4.89
C ARG A 153 -2.89 16.64 -3.82
N GLU A 154 -1.82 15.88 -4.02
CA GLU A 154 -0.80 15.75 -3.00
C GLU A 154 0.60 15.92 -3.60
N ILE A 155 1.45 16.68 -2.90
CA ILE A 155 2.90 16.68 -3.11
C ILE A 155 3.53 15.90 -1.96
N ALA A 156 4.13 14.76 -2.31
CA ALA A 156 4.72 13.84 -1.36
C ALA A 156 6.25 13.88 -1.43
N LEU A 157 6.91 14.17 -0.32
CA LEU A 157 8.35 14.10 -0.16
C LEU A 157 8.71 12.91 0.74
N GLY A 158 9.67 12.10 0.32
CA GLY A 158 10.07 10.90 1.04
C GLY A 158 11.56 10.79 1.27
N ALA A 159 11.93 10.22 2.41
CA ALA A 159 13.28 9.76 2.71
C ALA A 159 13.23 8.32 3.22
N ARG A 160 14.14 7.46 2.78
CA ARG A 160 14.20 6.07 3.18
C ARG A 160 15.63 5.64 3.41
N ALA A 161 15.87 4.84 4.46
CA ALA A 161 17.16 4.24 4.76
C ALA A 161 16.98 2.74 5.00
N VAL A 162 17.67 1.91 4.23
CA VAL A 162 17.67 0.45 4.39
C VAL A 162 19.08 0.01 4.80
N ARG A 163 19.16 -0.81 5.85
CA ARG A 163 20.37 -1.49 6.26
C ARG A 163 20.19 -2.99 6.19
N TYR A 164 21.10 -3.66 5.50
CA TYR A 164 21.13 -5.13 5.47
C TYR A 164 21.91 -5.62 6.69
N LEU A 165 21.28 -6.50 7.46
CA LEU A 165 21.84 -7.12 8.67
C LEU A 165 22.27 -8.55 8.35
N GLY A 166 23.41 -8.68 7.69
CA GLY A 166 23.86 -9.96 7.12
C GLY A 166 22.97 -10.41 5.96
N ASP A 167 22.92 -11.74 5.77
CA ASP A 167 22.22 -12.35 4.62
C ASP A 167 20.73 -12.61 4.88
N ASN A 168 20.30 -12.55 6.13
CA ASN A 168 18.98 -13.04 6.54
C ASN A 168 18.05 -11.95 7.08
N ALA A 169 18.49 -10.71 7.19
CA ALA A 169 17.63 -9.66 7.72
C ALA A 169 17.92 -8.29 7.12
N ALA A 170 16.92 -7.42 7.16
CA ALA A 170 17.05 -6.01 6.80
C ALA A 170 16.21 -5.15 7.74
N LEU A 171 16.74 -3.98 8.07
CA LEU A 171 16.04 -2.91 8.76
C LEU A 171 15.80 -1.77 7.78
N ASP A 172 14.60 -1.22 7.76
CA ASP A 172 14.14 -0.24 6.78
C ASP A 172 13.38 0.86 7.52
N PHE A 173 13.91 2.07 7.49
CA PHE A 173 13.26 3.25 8.03
C PHE A 173 12.77 4.13 6.88
N GLN A 174 11.55 4.63 6.96
CA GLN A 174 10.96 5.54 6.00
C GLN A 174 10.29 6.71 6.72
N TYR A 175 10.50 7.92 6.18
CA TYR A 175 9.77 9.12 6.55
C TYR A 175 9.12 9.70 5.30
N ARG A 176 7.90 10.21 5.43
CA ARG A 176 7.16 10.89 4.37
C ARG A 176 6.46 12.13 4.94
N TYR A 177 6.50 13.18 4.16
CA TYR A 177 5.75 14.41 4.33
C TYR A 177 4.86 14.60 3.11
N ASP A 178 3.59 14.85 3.33
CA ASP A 178 2.59 15.09 2.29
C ASP A 178 1.98 16.47 2.52
N ASP A 179 1.95 17.28 1.47
CA ASP A 179 1.22 18.54 1.38
C ASP A 179 0.00 18.28 0.50
N ILE A 180 -1.20 18.48 1.04
CA ILE A 180 -2.45 17.98 0.48
C ILE A 180 -3.42 19.13 0.30
N ASP A 181 -3.89 19.28 -0.93
CA ASP A 181 -4.95 20.21 -1.32
C ASP A 181 -6.20 19.41 -1.73
N GLU A 182 -7.37 19.99 -1.52
CA GLU A 182 -8.60 19.50 -2.15
C GLU A 182 -8.62 19.85 -3.65
N ASP A 183 -9.29 19.03 -4.45
CA ASP A 183 -9.56 19.35 -5.86
C ASP A 183 -10.97 19.89 -6.07
N ASP A 184 -11.96 19.36 -5.35
CA ASP A 184 -13.33 19.86 -5.34
C ASP A 184 -13.62 20.53 -3.97
N PRO A 185 -14.22 21.75 -3.94
CA PRO A 185 -14.61 22.44 -2.70
C PRO A 185 -15.50 21.63 -1.75
N LEU A 186 -16.18 20.59 -2.24
CA LEU A 186 -16.93 19.65 -1.41
C LEU A 186 -16.04 18.97 -0.36
N PHE A 187 -14.76 18.82 -0.66
CA PHE A 187 -13.76 18.18 0.20
C PHE A 187 -12.81 19.17 0.87
N ALA A 188 -13.17 20.46 0.97
CA ALA A 188 -12.27 21.50 1.50
C ALA A 188 -11.64 21.18 2.87
N GLY A 189 -12.31 20.37 3.69
CA GLY A 189 -11.81 19.95 5.00
C GLY A 189 -10.56 19.07 4.98
N ILE A 190 -10.24 18.40 3.84
CA ILE A 190 -9.08 17.50 3.75
C ILE A 190 -7.75 18.21 3.50
N ALA A 191 -7.75 19.46 3.08
CA ALA A 191 -6.52 20.21 2.83
C ALA A 191 -5.68 20.34 4.11
N GLY A 192 -4.36 20.27 3.96
CA GLY A 192 -3.42 20.35 5.07
C GLY A 192 -2.20 19.44 4.88
N THR A 193 -1.62 18.96 5.96
CA THR A 193 -0.38 18.17 5.91
C THR A 193 -0.52 16.82 6.59
N ARG A 194 0.30 15.87 6.13
CA ARG A 194 0.44 14.56 6.77
C ARG A 194 1.92 14.21 6.90
N GLN A 195 2.31 13.78 8.07
CA GLN A 195 3.65 13.29 8.36
C GLN A 195 3.58 11.85 8.82
N ARG A 196 4.50 11.03 8.33
CA ARG A 196 4.52 9.61 8.65
C ARG A 196 5.94 9.08 8.78
N ALA A 197 6.16 8.25 9.80
CA ALA A 197 7.39 7.52 10.02
C ALA A 197 7.10 6.02 10.16
N ASP A 198 7.85 5.19 9.45
CA ASP A 198 7.73 3.74 9.49
C ASP A 198 9.08 3.09 9.76
N LEU A 199 9.09 2.09 10.63
CA LEU A 199 10.20 1.19 10.85
C LEU A 199 9.77 -0.22 10.46
N ARG A 200 10.52 -0.85 9.57
CA ARG A 200 10.25 -2.21 9.10
C ARG A 200 11.43 -3.11 9.35
N TYR A 201 11.19 -4.25 9.98
CA TYR A 201 12.15 -5.36 10.09
C TYR A 201 11.72 -6.49 9.18
N ARG A 202 12.63 -7.00 8.37
CA ARG A 202 12.43 -8.16 7.48
C ARG A 202 13.40 -9.25 7.85
N TRP A 203 12.89 -10.46 8.00
CA TRP A 203 13.68 -11.64 8.26
C TRP A 203 13.38 -12.73 7.23
N TYR A 204 14.41 -13.37 6.74
CA TYR A 204 14.37 -14.36 5.67
C TYR A 204 15.00 -15.64 6.13
N ARG A 205 14.33 -16.78 5.93
CA ARG A 205 14.88 -18.10 6.21
C ARG A 205 14.37 -19.12 5.20
N GLY A 206 15.23 -19.52 4.24
CA GLY A 206 14.84 -20.42 3.16
C GLY A 206 13.64 -19.85 2.37
N ASN A 207 12.54 -20.57 2.39
CA ASN A 207 11.30 -20.21 1.73
C ASN A 207 10.29 -19.46 2.63
N GLN A 208 10.74 -18.91 3.74
CA GLN A 208 9.92 -18.16 4.69
C GLN A 208 10.40 -16.72 4.80
N THR A 209 9.46 -15.80 4.95
CA THR A 209 9.73 -14.39 5.23
C THR A 209 8.80 -13.91 6.33
N VAL A 210 9.36 -13.23 7.32
CA VAL A 210 8.60 -12.48 8.33
C VAL A 210 8.88 -11.00 8.14
N ILE A 211 7.84 -10.20 8.17
CA ILE A 211 7.93 -8.73 8.10
C ILE A 211 7.18 -8.17 9.29
N LEU A 212 7.87 -7.36 10.09
CA LEU A 212 7.26 -6.57 11.17
C LEU A 212 7.36 -5.10 10.80
N ARG A 213 6.29 -4.36 11.03
CA ARG A 213 6.25 -2.92 10.76
C ARG A 213 5.65 -2.19 11.95
N LEU A 214 6.28 -1.09 12.34
CA LEU A 214 5.78 -0.10 13.27
C LEU A 214 5.67 1.23 12.55
N GLY A 215 4.60 1.97 12.75
CA GLY A 215 4.41 3.27 12.13
C GLY A 215 3.76 4.27 13.07
N ALA A 216 4.10 5.53 12.87
CA ALA A 216 3.44 6.68 13.48
C ALA A 216 3.07 7.67 12.39
N GLU A 217 1.92 8.29 12.53
CA GLU A 217 1.39 9.27 11.58
C GLU A 217 0.73 10.42 12.32
N ASN A 218 0.94 11.63 11.84
CA ASN A 218 0.24 12.82 12.29
C ASN A 218 -0.40 13.50 11.07
N ASN A 219 -1.69 13.78 11.16
CA ASN A 219 -2.44 14.54 10.18
C ASN A 219 -2.80 15.89 10.80
N ASP A 220 -2.60 16.94 10.04
CA ASP A 220 -2.98 18.32 10.37
C ASP A 220 -3.76 18.88 9.17
N ARG A 221 -5.09 18.74 9.22
CA ARG A 221 -6.04 19.09 8.16
C ARG A 221 -6.89 20.27 8.60
N LEU A 222 -7.55 20.93 7.65
CA LEU A 222 -8.49 22.01 7.96
C LEU A 222 -9.67 21.52 8.81
N ASP A 223 -10.14 20.30 8.58
CA ASP A 223 -11.14 19.65 9.42
C ASP A 223 -10.45 18.73 10.44
N ALA A 224 -10.62 19.07 11.72
CA ALA A 224 -10.11 18.27 12.82
C ALA A 224 -10.70 16.83 12.85
N GLY A 225 -11.92 16.63 12.31
CA GLY A 225 -12.57 15.34 12.19
C GLY A 225 -11.84 14.35 11.26
N VAL A 226 -10.91 14.84 10.42
CA VAL A 226 -10.04 14.05 9.53
C VAL A 226 -8.55 14.23 9.84
N SER A 227 -8.22 14.71 11.04
CA SER A 227 -6.86 15.04 11.51
C SER A 227 -6.36 14.12 12.65
N PRO A 228 -6.37 12.78 12.51
CA PRO A 228 -5.92 11.91 13.59
C PRO A 228 -4.41 11.87 13.75
N ALA A 229 -3.97 11.68 15.00
CA ALA A 229 -2.71 11.06 15.32
C ALA A 229 -2.89 9.54 15.28
N ARG A 230 -2.00 8.81 14.61
CA ARG A 230 -2.11 7.35 14.45
C ARG A 230 -0.83 6.62 14.82
N SER A 231 -1.00 5.48 15.47
CA SER A 231 0.05 4.47 15.60
C SER A 231 -0.40 3.18 14.94
N ARG A 232 0.55 2.41 14.39
CA ARG A 232 0.22 1.15 13.72
C ARG A 232 1.29 0.09 13.95
N PHE A 233 0.83 -1.14 14.00
CA PHE A 233 1.64 -2.34 13.99
C PHE A 233 1.14 -3.27 12.89
N GLN A 234 2.07 -3.93 12.19
CA GLN A 234 1.73 -4.97 11.22
C GLN A 234 2.74 -6.10 11.30
N ALA A 235 2.25 -7.33 11.22
CA ALA A 235 3.06 -8.54 11.16
C ALA A 235 2.60 -9.41 9.98
N ASP A 236 3.53 -9.78 9.12
CA ASP A 236 3.25 -10.59 7.95
C ASP A 236 4.15 -11.81 7.91
N TYR A 237 3.58 -12.94 7.58
CA TYR A 237 4.27 -14.20 7.34
C TYR A 237 4.02 -14.70 5.93
N ARG A 238 5.08 -15.12 5.27
CA ARG A 238 5.07 -15.74 3.94
C ARG A 238 5.72 -17.08 3.94
N TYR A 239 5.11 -17.98 3.21
CA TYR A 239 5.66 -19.31 2.99
C TYR A 239 5.50 -19.72 1.53
N GLN A 240 6.61 -20.09 0.90
CA GLN A 240 6.67 -20.54 -0.49
C GLN A 240 7.12 -21.99 -0.54
N PRO A 241 6.19 -22.97 -0.36
CA PRO A 241 6.54 -24.39 -0.30
C PRO A 241 7.09 -24.93 -1.61
N ALA A 242 6.73 -24.32 -2.72
CA ALA A 242 7.19 -24.71 -4.06
C ALA A 242 7.27 -23.46 -4.95
N ASP A 243 8.01 -23.59 -6.04
CA ASP A 243 8.25 -22.49 -6.97
C ASP A 243 7.00 -21.82 -7.53
N ALA A 244 5.87 -22.51 -7.63
CA ALA A 244 4.64 -21.98 -8.21
C ALA A 244 3.62 -21.52 -7.18
N TRP A 245 3.76 -21.86 -5.90
CA TRP A 245 2.76 -21.61 -4.89
C TRP A 245 3.30 -20.76 -3.74
N GLY A 246 2.53 -19.79 -3.28
CA GLY A 246 2.78 -18.98 -2.09
C GLY A 246 1.58 -18.95 -1.18
N PHE A 247 1.83 -18.91 0.13
CA PHE A 247 0.86 -18.69 1.19
C PHE A 247 1.26 -17.48 2.00
N GLU A 248 0.29 -16.67 2.37
CA GLU A 248 0.51 -15.49 3.13
C GLU A 248 -0.51 -15.36 4.24
N ALA A 249 -0.08 -14.81 5.38
CA ALA A 249 -0.92 -14.44 6.48
C ALA A 249 -0.45 -13.08 7.02
N GLY A 250 -1.39 -12.21 7.35
CA GLY A 250 -1.12 -10.89 7.88
C GLY A 250 -2.00 -10.56 9.08
N PHE A 251 -1.46 -9.79 9.99
CA PHE A 251 -2.15 -9.16 11.10
C PHE A 251 -1.79 -7.68 11.12
N GLY A 252 -2.77 -6.80 11.31
CA GLY A 252 -2.60 -5.36 11.44
C GLY A 252 -3.38 -4.82 12.64
N PHE A 253 -2.81 -3.80 13.27
CA PHE A 253 -3.46 -3.00 14.29
C PHE A 253 -3.13 -1.53 14.06
N ARG A 254 -4.14 -0.64 14.19
CA ARG A 254 -4.00 0.81 14.08
C ARG A 254 -4.87 1.48 15.13
N ALA A 255 -4.25 2.25 16.03
CA ALA A 255 -4.94 3.17 16.92
C ALA A 255 -4.93 4.57 16.29
N SER A 256 -6.06 5.27 16.36
CA SER A 256 -6.25 6.64 15.86
C SER A 256 -6.89 7.49 16.95
N ASP A 257 -6.30 8.65 17.23
CA ASP A 257 -6.78 9.62 18.21
C ASP A 257 -7.14 10.92 17.48
N TYR A 258 -8.37 11.41 17.69
CA TYR A 258 -8.91 12.68 17.16
C TYR A 258 -9.21 13.59 18.35
N ASP A 259 -8.17 14.26 18.86
CA ASP A 259 -8.26 15.05 20.09
C ASP A 259 -8.80 16.47 19.88
N ASP A 260 -8.66 17.03 18.66
CA ASP A 260 -8.97 18.42 18.37
C ASP A 260 -10.42 18.67 17.95
N ILE A 261 -11.33 17.71 18.16
CA ILE A 261 -12.76 17.82 17.91
C ILE A 261 -13.53 18.02 19.22
N GLU A 262 -14.76 18.59 19.15
CA GLU A 262 -15.59 18.91 20.32
C GLU A 262 -15.83 17.69 21.22
N LEU A 263 -16.03 16.52 20.62
CA LEU A 263 -16.13 15.23 21.31
C LEU A 263 -14.96 14.33 20.84
N PRO A 264 -13.87 14.22 21.61
CA PRO A 264 -12.71 13.43 21.24
C PRO A 264 -13.09 12.01 20.83
N ARG A 265 -12.57 11.57 19.68
CA ARG A 265 -12.84 10.24 19.13
C ARG A 265 -11.59 9.40 19.11
N THR A 266 -11.72 8.15 19.51
CA THR A 266 -10.67 7.13 19.42
C THR A 266 -11.17 5.97 18.58
N GLU A 267 -10.29 5.41 17.75
CA GLU A 267 -10.60 4.28 16.89
C GLU A 267 -9.46 3.25 16.94
N ASP A 268 -9.81 1.99 17.13
CA ASP A 268 -8.91 0.85 17.09
C ASP A 268 -9.28 -0.09 15.93
N LEU A 269 -8.50 -0.06 14.86
CA LEU A 269 -8.68 -0.94 13.71
C LEU A 269 -7.80 -2.18 13.83
N THR A 270 -8.43 -3.35 13.88
CA THR A 270 -7.77 -4.65 13.76
C THR A 270 -8.00 -5.23 12.38
N SER A 271 -7.00 -5.83 11.77
CA SER A 271 -7.13 -6.51 10.48
C SER A 271 -6.41 -7.85 10.45
N ILE A 272 -7.00 -8.83 9.76
CA ILE A 272 -6.43 -10.15 9.49
C ILE A 272 -6.54 -10.40 7.99
N SER A 273 -5.48 -10.92 7.39
CA SER A 273 -5.48 -11.27 5.97
C SER A 273 -4.88 -12.65 5.71
N ALA A 274 -5.34 -13.28 4.65
CA ALA A 274 -4.76 -14.51 4.12
C ALA A 274 -4.77 -14.47 2.60
N ALA A 275 -3.72 -15.01 1.97
CA ALA A 275 -3.66 -15.12 0.52
C ALA A 275 -3.03 -16.46 0.09
N LEU A 276 -3.55 -16.98 -1.03
CA LEU A 276 -2.98 -18.07 -1.79
C LEU A 276 -2.59 -17.54 -3.16
N THR A 277 -1.33 -17.70 -3.52
CA THR A 277 -0.81 -17.24 -4.80
C THR A 277 -0.31 -18.39 -5.66
N ARG A 278 -0.43 -18.23 -6.98
CA ARG A 278 0.12 -19.15 -7.97
C ARG A 278 0.76 -18.41 -9.12
N THR A 279 2.05 -18.64 -9.32
CA THR A 279 2.80 -18.10 -10.44
C THR A 279 2.76 -19.05 -11.64
N VAL A 280 2.49 -18.51 -12.83
CA VAL A 280 2.41 -19.25 -14.10
C VAL A 280 3.29 -18.53 -15.12
N ALA A 281 4.10 -19.31 -15.84
CA ALA A 281 5.00 -18.80 -16.88
C ALA A 281 5.89 -17.64 -16.43
N GLU A 282 6.28 -17.61 -15.14
CA GLU A 282 7.22 -16.67 -14.49
C GLU A 282 6.79 -15.20 -14.46
N VAL A 283 5.78 -14.82 -15.23
CA VAL A 283 5.35 -13.41 -15.38
C VAL A 283 3.90 -13.18 -14.96
N TRP A 284 3.10 -14.24 -14.86
CA TRP A 284 1.71 -14.15 -14.43
C TRP A 284 1.54 -14.71 -13.04
N MET A 285 0.89 -13.98 -12.18
CA MET A 285 0.51 -14.47 -10.87
C MET A 285 -1.00 -14.32 -10.68
N PHE A 286 -1.60 -15.37 -10.17
CA PHE A 286 -2.98 -15.42 -9.70
C PHE A 286 -2.98 -15.39 -8.18
N ALA A 287 -3.89 -14.65 -7.59
CA ALA A 287 -4.02 -14.52 -6.14
C ALA A 287 -5.48 -14.64 -5.73
N LEU A 288 -5.77 -15.50 -4.77
CA LEU A 288 -7.02 -15.51 -4.01
C LEU A 288 -6.71 -14.91 -2.64
N GLN A 289 -7.48 -13.91 -2.23
CA GLN A 289 -7.26 -13.17 -1.00
C GLN A 289 -8.54 -13.05 -0.20
N TYR A 290 -8.36 -13.04 1.12
CA TYR A 290 -9.38 -12.71 2.09
C TYR A 290 -8.80 -11.72 3.10
N GLN A 291 -9.57 -10.70 3.43
CA GLN A 291 -9.27 -9.74 4.47
C GLN A 291 -10.51 -9.53 5.34
N TYR A 292 -10.31 -9.61 6.64
CA TYR A 292 -11.23 -9.17 7.67
C TYR A 292 -10.67 -7.92 8.34
N SER A 293 -11.51 -6.95 8.65
CA SER A 293 -11.16 -5.81 9.48
C SER A 293 -12.34 -5.44 10.39
N GLU A 294 -11.99 -4.98 11.60
CA GLU A 294 -12.91 -4.52 12.62
C GLU A 294 -12.38 -3.21 13.17
N ASN A 295 -13.19 -2.16 13.14
CA ASN A 295 -12.92 -0.86 13.74
C ASN A 295 -13.81 -0.70 14.95
N ASP A 296 -13.21 -0.57 16.12
CA ASP A 296 -13.89 -0.26 17.38
C ASP A 296 -13.67 1.22 17.71
N SER A 297 -14.76 1.96 17.88
CA SER A 297 -14.72 3.39 18.13
C SER A 297 -15.55 3.75 19.35
N ASN A 298 -15.13 4.77 20.12
CA ASN A 298 -15.96 5.36 21.16
C ASN A 298 -17.15 6.15 20.60
N ASP A 299 -17.17 6.42 19.28
CA ASP A 299 -18.33 6.90 18.54
C ASP A 299 -18.89 5.77 17.67
N PRO A 300 -20.08 5.22 17.99
CA PRO A 300 -20.64 4.06 17.28
C PRO A 300 -20.79 4.25 15.77
N GLU A 301 -20.91 5.47 15.27
CA GLU A 301 -21.02 5.73 13.82
C GLU A 301 -19.78 5.32 13.04
N PHE A 302 -18.64 5.20 13.72
CA PHE A 302 -17.34 4.82 13.14
C PHE A 302 -16.94 3.38 13.47
N SER A 303 -17.75 2.64 14.24
CA SER A 303 -17.53 1.21 14.49
C SER A 303 -18.07 0.40 13.33
N TYR A 304 -17.28 -0.57 12.85
CA TYR A 304 -17.71 -1.44 11.74
C TYR A 304 -16.89 -2.73 11.68
N GLU A 305 -17.48 -3.73 11.04
CA GLU A 305 -16.81 -4.92 10.54
C GLU A 305 -16.82 -4.91 9.01
N ARG A 306 -15.80 -5.50 8.39
CA ARG A 306 -15.67 -5.60 6.94
C ARG A 306 -14.96 -6.87 6.52
N ASN A 307 -15.53 -7.57 5.53
CA ASN A 307 -14.92 -8.72 4.89
C ASN A 307 -14.74 -8.43 3.40
N VAL A 308 -13.56 -8.67 2.89
CA VAL A 308 -13.25 -8.52 1.47
C VAL A 308 -12.65 -9.83 0.96
N ILE A 309 -13.23 -10.37 -0.11
CA ILE A 309 -12.66 -11.51 -0.83
C ILE A 309 -12.40 -11.12 -2.27
N THR A 310 -11.18 -11.41 -2.75
CA THR A 310 -10.80 -11.06 -4.12
C THR A 310 -10.08 -12.20 -4.81
N LEU A 311 -10.27 -12.29 -6.13
CA LEU A 311 -9.47 -13.08 -7.05
C LEU A 311 -8.80 -12.12 -8.04
N GLY A 312 -7.50 -12.22 -8.16
CA GLY A 312 -6.72 -11.31 -8.99
C GLY A 312 -5.72 -12.00 -9.90
N VAL A 313 -5.30 -11.26 -10.90
CA VAL A 313 -4.18 -11.59 -11.77
C VAL A 313 -3.25 -10.40 -11.88
N LEU A 314 -1.95 -10.65 -11.75
CA LEU A 314 -0.89 -9.68 -11.94
C LEU A 314 0.06 -10.15 -13.02
N ARG A 315 0.56 -9.22 -13.84
CA ARG A 315 1.65 -9.44 -14.79
C ARG A 315 2.75 -8.42 -14.58
N THR A 316 4.01 -8.90 -14.60
CA THR A 316 5.22 -8.05 -14.65
C THR A 316 5.89 -8.14 -16.01
N PHE A 317 6.58 -7.09 -16.46
CA PHE A 317 7.29 -7.04 -17.74
C PHE A 317 8.54 -6.15 -17.72
#